data_78ece48593fa392d142e92a98bfefbca
#
_entry.id   78ece48593fa392d142e92a98bfefbca
#
_cell.length_a   1.000
_cell.length_b   1.000
_cell.length_c   1.000
_cell.angle_alpha   90.00
_cell.angle_beta   90.00
_cell.angle_gamma   90.00
#
_symmetry.space_group_name_H-M   'P 1'
#
loop_
_entity.id
_entity.type
_entity.pdbx_description
1 polymer ?
#
loop_
_entity_poly.entity_id
_entity_poly.type
_entity_poly.pdbx_seq_one_letter_code
_entity_poly.pdbx_strand_id
1 'polypeptide(L)'
;MKIIRQINNNAALALDGNGKELVVLGRGVGFPKMPYELTDLSRIERTFYDVNPKYFGMAADLPRPLVLACAEITERAEIELDCALNSNLPFTLADHLNFAAERLRKGIEISTPLAYDVRHLYPKETELAKQARELLAREAGLKLPDSEVVNIALHLINAEAEAGDMHSMMMTLKALSDVDGIVEKQLAITLNKESFSYSRFSMHLRYLIQRLPSGRQVEERISGMLTQMRRDYPQAYQCARAIADYFRAAWNWQCNDEEIVYLMLHITRLQEKNEA
;
A
#
# COMPACT_ATOMS: atom_id res chain seq x y z
N MET A 1 -3.48 -1.54 -35.91
CA MET A 1 -3.74 -0.70 -34.70
C MET A 1 -3.74 0.75 -35.13
N LYS A 2 -4.77 1.49 -34.77
CA LYS A 2 -4.89 2.90 -35.18
C LYS A 2 -4.34 3.81 -34.08
N ILE A 3 -3.27 4.54 -34.38
CA ILE A 3 -2.69 5.54 -33.48
C ILE A 3 -3.45 6.84 -33.67
N ILE A 4 -3.99 7.41 -32.58
CA ILE A 4 -4.93 8.53 -32.63
C ILE A 4 -4.38 9.83 -32.07
N ARG A 5 -3.51 9.76 -31.04
CA ARG A 5 -2.95 10.94 -30.40
C ARG A 5 -1.54 10.68 -29.88
N GLN A 6 -0.64 11.60 -30.15
CA GLN A 6 0.70 11.59 -29.58
C GLN A 6 0.67 11.92 -28.07
N ILE A 7 1.43 11.16 -27.27
CA ILE A 7 1.79 11.52 -25.89
C ILE A 7 3.21 12.08 -25.90
N ASN A 8 4.16 11.32 -26.46
CA ASN A 8 5.51 11.78 -26.79
C ASN A 8 6.04 10.98 -28.00
N ASN A 9 7.32 11.09 -28.35
CA ASN A 9 7.89 10.39 -29.52
C ASN A 9 7.82 8.85 -29.41
N ASN A 10 7.74 8.30 -28.19
CA ASN A 10 7.75 6.85 -27.92
C ASN A 10 6.47 6.35 -27.25
N ALA A 11 5.49 7.22 -27.03
CA ALA A 11 4.21 6.89 -26.42
C ALA A 11 3.06 7.55 -27.18
N ALA A 12 1.98 6.82 -27.41
CA ALA A 12 0.80 7.32 -28.10
C ALA A 12 -0.47 6.65 -27.57
N LEU A 13 -1.60 7.35 -27.72
CA LEU A 13 -2.92 6.78 -27.55
C LEU A 13 -3.33 6.09 -28.85
N ALA A 14 -3.85 4.89 -28.75
CA ALA A 14 -4.26 4.07 -29.87
C ALA A 14 -5.65 3.46 -29.66
N LEU A 15 -6.23 2.97 -30.75
CA LEU A 15 -7.39 2.09 -30.75
C LEU A 15 -6.95 0.70 -31.19
N ASP A 16 -7.37 -0.31 -30.45
CA ASP A 16 -7.18 -1.70 -30.86
C ASP A 16 -8.16 -2.12 -31.98
N GLY A 17 -8.13 -3.40 -32.36
CA GLY A 17 -9.04 -3.94 -33.39
C GLY A 17 -10.52 -3.91 -33.00
N ASN A 18 -10.85 -3.76 -31.73
CA ASN A 18 -12.21 -3.69 -31.18
C ASN A 18 -12.65 -2.24 -30.91
N GLY A 19 -11.77 -1.26 -31.18
CA GLY A 19 -12.05 0.14 -30.92
C GLY A 19 -11.84 0.58 -29.48
N LYS A 20 -11.23 -0.28 -28.62
CA LYS A 20 -10.88 0.08 -27.24
C LYS A 20 -9.64 0.95 -27.19
N GLU A 21 -9.67 2.02 -26.39
CA GLU A 21 -8.52 2.90 -26.17
C GLU A 21 -7.45 2.24 -25.33
N LEU A 22 -6.19 2.49 -25.69
CA LEU A 22 -5.01 2.01 -24.94
C LEU A 22 -3.84 2.96 -25.16
N VAL A 23 -2.92 2.97 -24.19
CA VAL A 23 -1.61 3.62 -24.33
C VAL A 23 -0.63 2.61 -24.91
N VAL A 24 0.09 3.01 -25.95
CA VAL A 24 1.13 2.20 -26.59
C VAL A 24 2.47 2.82 -26.31
N LEU A 25 3.41 2.04 -25.79
CA LEU A 25 4.83 2.37 -25.72
C LEU A 25 5.58 1.60 -26.80
N GLY A 26 6.46 2.30 -27.50
CA GLY A 26 7.29 1.69 -28.52
C GLY A 26 8.15 2.72 -29.22
N ARG A 27 9.26 2.28 -29.80
CA ARG A 27 10.23 3.18 -30.41
C ARG A 27 9.62 3.96 -31.59
N GLY A 28 9.49 5.27 -31.39
CA GLY A 28 9.01 6.19 -32.43
C GLY A 28 7.54 6.02 -32.78
N VAL A 29 6.71 5.39 -31.95
CA VAL A 29 5.27 5.20 -32.22
C VAL A 29 4.50 6.51 -32.20
N GLY A 30 4.98 7.50 -31.47
CA GLY A 30 4.37 8.82 -31.42
C GLY A 30 4.92 9.83 -32.44
N PHE A 31 5.93 9.46 -33.26
CA PHE A 31 6.61 10.39 -34.15
C PHE A 31 5.83 10.72 -35.45
N PRO A 32 5.12 9.75 -36.07
CA PRO A 32 4.39 10.05 -37.32
C PRO A 32 3.23 11.03 -37.10
N LYS A 33 2.83 11.72 -38.19
CA LYS A 33 1.66 12.61 -38.13
C LYS A 33 0.40 11.81 -37.80
N MET A 34 -0.32 12.22 -36.80
CA MET A 34 -1.55 11.59 -36.31
C MET A 34 -2.79 12.04 -37.10
N PRO A 35 -3.82 11.20 -37.21
CA PRO A 35 -3.84 9.76 -36.90
C PRO A 35 -3.19 8.94 -38.03
N TYR A 36 -2.66 7.73 -37.68
CA TYR A 36 -2.12 6.80 -38.68
C TYR A 36 -2.35 5.34 -38.29
N GLU A 37 -2.22 4.42 -39.26
CA GLU A 37 -2.30 2.97 -39.02
C GLU A 37 -0.90 2.41 -38.74
N LEU A 38 -0.69 1.86 -37.55
CA LEU A 38 0.52 1.12 -37.20
C LEU A 38 0.38 -0.32 -37.68
N THR A 39 1.02 -0.64 -38.82
CA THR A 39 1.00 -1.98 -39.40
C THR A 39 2.11 -2.88 -38.86
N ASP A 40 3.26 -2.31 -38.52
CA ASP A 40 4.39 -3.02 -37.93
C ASP A 40 4.26 -3.03 -36.41
N LEU A 41 3.64 -4.09 -35.90
CA LEU A 41 3.42 -4.26 -34.45
C LEU A 41 4.72 -4.61 -33.68
N SER A 42 5.82 -4.97 -34.38
CA SER A 42 7.10 -5.23 -33.71
C SER A 42 7.72 -3.96 -33.08
N ARG A 43 7.22 -2.79 -33.47
CA ARG A 43 7.60 -1.51 -32.86
C ARG A 43 6.97 -1.25 -31.49
N ILE A 44 5.93 -2.02 -31.15
CA ILE A 44 5.26 -1.95 -29.86
C ILE A 44 6.05 -2.77 -28.85
N GLU A 45 6.43 -2.15 -27.76
CA GLU A 45 7.10 -2.80 -26.65
C GLU A 45 6.12 -3.15 -25.53
N ARG A 46 5.12 -2.28 -25.35
CA ARG A 46 4.11 -2.45 -24.31
C ARG A 46 2.81 -1.74 -24.67
N THR A 47 1.70 -2.32 -24.22
CA THR A 47 0.37 -1.74 -24.28
C THR A 47 -0.23 -1.67 -22.88
N PHE A 48 -0.96 -0.59 -22.58
CA PHE A 48 -1.65 -0.40 -21.31
C PHE A 48 -3.11 -0.05 -21.58
N TYR A 49 -3.99 -0.88 -21.08
CA TYR A 49 -5.43 -0.70 -21.13
C TYR A 49 -5.94 0.03 -19.89
N ASP A 50 -7.10 0.68 -20.01
CA ASP A 50 -7.82 1.32 -18.90
C ASP A 50 -7.00 2.35 -18.10
N VAL A 51 -6.01 2.97 -18.77
CA VAL A 51 -5.19 4.04 -18.17
C VAL A 51 -6.02 5.32 -18.06
N ASN A 52 -6.10 5.87 -16.86
CA ASN A 52 -6.81 7.13 -16.64
C ASN A 52 -6.10 8.28 -17.39
N PRO A 53 -6.83 9.12 -18.18
CA PRO A 53 -6.24 10.20 -18.96
C PRO A 53 -5.36 11.19 -18.18
N LYS A 54 -5.58 11.36 -16.88
CA LYS A 54 -4.75 12.20 -16.02
C LYS A 54 -3.28 11.77 -15.98
N TYR A 55 -2.99 10.49 -16.23
CA TYR A 55 -1.62 9.94 -16.22
C TYR A 55 -0.91 10.03 -17.57
N PHE A 56 -1.60 10.45 -18.65
CA PHE A 56 -0.96 10.55 -19.97
C PHE A 56 0.18 11.56 -20.01
N GLY A 57 0.01 12.73 -19.35
CA GLY A 57 1.08 13.72 -19.23
C GLY A 57 2.29 13.17 -18.47
N MET A 58 2.03 12.49 -17.37
CA MET A 58 3.07 11.85 -16.55
C MET A 58 3.86 10.80 -17.35
N ALA A 59 3.17 9.96 -18.12
CA ALA A 59 3.79 8.96 -18.97
C ALA A 59 4.71 9.58 -20.07
N ALA A 60 4.48 10.84 -20.44
CA ALA A 60 5.33 11.54 -21.38
C ALA A 60 6.71 11.92 -20.81
N ASP A 61 6.77 12.21 -19.52
CA ASP A 61 7.96 12.75 -18.85
C ASP A 61 8.81 11.66 -18.17
N LEU A 62 8.25 10.47 -17.96
CA LEU A 62 8.92 9.38 -17.28
C LEU A 62 9.95 8.66 -18.16
N PRO A 63 11.10 8.25 -17.61
CA PRO A 63 12.08 7.44 -18.32
C PRO A 63 11.48 6.12 -18.80
N ARG A 64 11.51 5.86 -20.09
CA ARG A 64 10.92 4.67 -20.71
C ARG A 64 11.39 3.35 -20.07
N PRO A 65 12.69 3.10 -19.80
CA PRO A 65 13.13 1.87 -19.15
C PRO A 65 12.48 1.67 -17.78
N LEU A 66 12.23 2.75 -17.05
CA LEU A 66 11.59 2.73 -15.76
C LEU A 66 10.10 2.32 -15.87
N VAL A 67 9.37 2.88 -16.83
CA VAL A 67 7.95 2.52 -17.06
C VAL A 67 7.83 1.05 -17.47
N LEU A 68 8.71 0.55 -18.33
CA LEU A 68 8.72 -0.87 -18.74
C LEU A 68 9.03 -1.80 -17.56
N ALA A 69 10.01 -1.46 -16.72
CA ALA A 69 10.32 -2.22 -15.50
C ALA A 69 9.13 -2.21 -14.53
N CYS A 70 8.46 -1.08 -14.33
CA CYS A 70 7.26 -1.01 -13.50
C CYS A 70 6.09 -1.82 -14.06
N ALA A 71 5.95 -1.90 -15.38
CA ALA A 71 4.95 -2.76 -16.01
C ALA A 71 5.24 -4.25 -15.76
N GLU A 72 6.52 -4.66 -15.85
CA GLU A 72 6.92 -6.05 -15.52
C GLU A 72 6.70 -6.35 -14.04
N ILE A 73 7.00 -5.41 -13.14
CA ILE A 73 6.70 -5.54 -11.70
C ILE A 73 5.21 -5.74 -11.47
N THR A 74 4.35 -4.97 -12.15
CA THR A 74 2.90 -5.09 -12.04
C THR A 74 2.41 -6.48 -12.45
N GLU A 75 2.86 -6.99 -13.60
CA GLU A 75 2.46 -8.33 -14.07
C GLU A 75 2.89 -9.44 -13.11
N ARG A 76 4.12 -9.36 -12.59
CA ARG A 76 4.59 -10.34 -11.60
C ARG A 76 3.77 -10.29 -10.33
N ALA A 77 3.45 -9.07 -9.87
CA ALA A 77 2.64 -8.88 -8.68
C ALA A 77 1.21 -9.43 -8.87
N GLU A 78 0.57 -9.21 -10.02
CA GLU A 78 -0.74 -9.80 -10.32
C GLU A 78 -0.74 -11.34 -10.27
N ILE A 79 0.33 -11.96 -10.78
CA ILE A 79 0.48 -13.42 -10.77
C ILE A 79 0.72 -13.94 -9.34
N GLU A 80 1.62 -13.31 -8.57
CA GLU A 80 2.01 -13.81 -7.24
C GLU A 80 0.98 -13.49 -6.15
N LEU A 81 0.24 -12.39 -6.29
CA LEU A 81 -0.85 -12.02 -5.37
C LEU A 81 -2.20 -12.65 -5.77
N ASP A 82 -2.29 -13.24 -6.97
CA ASP A 82 -3.50 -13.82 -7.52
C ASP A 82 -4.68 -12.83 -7.53
N CYS A 83 -4.42 -11.59 -7.91
CA CYS A 83 -5.42 -10.52 -7.98
C CYS A 83 -5.12 -9.54 -9.12
N ALA A 84 -6.17 -8.87 -9.62
CA ALA A 84 -6.02 -7.77 -10.55
C ALA A 84 -5.54 -6.51 -9.79
N LEU A 85 -4.55 -5.83 -10.32
CA LEU A 85 -4.04 -4.58 -9.79
C LEU A 85 -4.57 -3.38 -10.59
N ASN A 86 -4.56 -2.22 -9.95
CA ASN A 86 -4.94 -0.99 -10.63
C ASN A 86 -4.08 -0.76 -11.88
N SER A 87 -4.72 -0.61 -13.05
CA SER A 87 -4.08 -0.44 -14.36
C SER A 87 -3.14 0.76 -14.46
N ASN A 88 -3.24 1.71 -13.53
CA ASN A 88 -2.36 2.89 -13.46
C ASN A 88 -1.09 2.65 -12.62
N LEU A 89 -0.96 1.50 -11.95
CA LEU A 89 0.19 1.19 -11.10
C LEU A 89 1.54 1.36 -11.82
N PRO A 90 1.74 0.92 -13.08
CA PRO A 90 3.02 1.12 -13.77
C PRO A 90 3.46 2.58 -13.83
N PHE A 91 2.51 3.51 -13.99
CA PHE A 91 2.80 4.94 -14.08
C PHE A 91 2.99 5.58 -12.71
N THR A 92 2.13 5.26 -11.73
CA THR A 92 2.24 5.82 -10.37
C THR A 92 3.49 5.33 -9.65
N LEU A 93 3.86 4.07 -9.86
CA LEU A 93 5.10 3.51 -9.32
C LEU A 93 6.33 4.11 -10.01
N ALA A 94 6.31 4.27 -11.35
CA ALA A 94 7.41 4.88 -12.09
C ALA A 94 7.62 6.35 -11.70
N ASP A 95 6.56 7.11 -11.47
CA ASP A 95 6.65 8.50 -11.00
C ASP A 95 7.29 8.57 -9.61
N HIS A 96 6.82 7.76 -8.67
CA HIS A 96 7.43 7.65 -7.34
C HIS A 96 8.92 7.33 -7.42
N LEU A 97 9.29 6.33 -8.22
CA LEU A 97 10.67 5.87 -8.34
C LEU A 97 11.56 6.89 -9.05
N ASN A 98 11.04 7.62 -10.04
CA ASN A 98 11.75 8.71 -10.67
C ASN A 98 12.06 9.84 -9.67
N PHE A 99 11.07 10.21 -8.86
CA PHE A 99 11.26 11.17 -7.78
C PHE A 99 12.24 10.66 -6.70
N ALA A 100 12.15 9.38 -6.33
CA ALA A 100 13.09 8.75 -5.39
C ALA A 100 14.52 8.80 -5.93
N ALA A 101 14.73 8.52 -7.23
CA ALA A 101 16.02 8.61 -7.88
C ALA A 101 16.62 10.03 -7.83
N GLU A 102 15.78 11.04 -8.08
CA GLU A 102 16.22 12.45 -8.00
C GLU A 102 16.60 12.86 -6.57
N ARG A 103 15.81 12.43 -5.60
CA ARG A 103 16.04 12.68 -4.17
C ARG A 103 17.34 12.02 -3.70
N LEU A 104 17.57 10.77 -4.06
CA LEU A 104 18.77 10.02 -3.71
C LEU A 104 20.04 10.63 -4.30
N ARG A 105 19.98 11.15 -5.54
CA ARG A 105 21.12 11.90 -6.12
C ARG A 105 21.49 13.15 -5.32
N LYS A 106 20.52 13.72 -4.58
CA LYS A 106 20.74 14.86 -3.67
C LYS A 106 21.15 14.43 -2.25
N GLY A 107 21.35 13.12 -2.02
CA GLY A 107 21.71 12.57 -0.70
C GLY A 107 20.58 12.60 0.32
N ILE A 108 19.32 12.71 -0.13
CA ILE A 108 18.16 12.76 0.76
C ILE A 108 17.54 11.35 0.84
N GLU A 109 17.69 10.70 1.99
CA GLU A 109 17.00 9.46 2.32
C GLU A 109 15.80 9.75 3.19
N ILE A 110 14.67 9.09 2.90
CA ILE A 110 13.46 9.16 3.71
C ILE A 110 13.26 7.79 4.35
N SER A 111 13.21 7.75 5.67
CA SER A 111 12.76 6.57 6.39
C SER A 111 11.24 6.65 6.59
N THR A 112 10.55 5.58 6.28
CA THR A 112 9.11 5.48 6.49
C THR A 112 8.87 4.95 7.91
N PRO A 113 8.22 5.70 8.82
CA PRO A 113 7.92 5.24 10.18
C PRO A 113 7.13 3.93 10.21
N LEU A 114 6.38 3.67 9.13
CA LEU A 114 5.52 2.50 8.96
C LEU A 114 6.26 1.25 8.46
N ALA A 115 7.60 1.30 8.33
CA ALA A 115 8.37 0.22 7.71
C ALA A 115 8.18 -1.14 8.41
N TYR A 116 8.08 -1.12 9.73
CA TYR A 116 7.84 -2.33 10.50
C TYR A 116 6.45 -2.90 10.21
N ASP A 117 5.41 -2.06 10.32
CA ASP A 117 4.01 -2.46 10.17
C ASP A 117 3.73 -3.01 8.76
N VAL A 118 4.27 -2.37 7.72
CA VAL A 118 4.15 -2.85 6.34
C VAL A 118 4.79 -4.23 6.17
N ARG A 119 6.00 -4.43 6.65
CA ARG A 119 6.71 -5.72 6.53
C ARG A 119 5.98 -6.88 7.23
N HIS A 120 5.34 -6.59 8.38
CA HIS A 120 4.62 -7.59 9.16
C HIS A 120 3.21 -7.87 8.63
N LEU A 121 2.51 -6.85 8.21
CA LEU A 121 1.11 -6.98 7.79
C LEU A 121 0.98 -7.39 6.31
N TYR A 122 2.00 -7.06 5.51
CA TYR A 122 2.04 -7.29 4.06
C TYR A 122 3.34 -8.01 3.64
N PRO A 123 3.57 -9.23 4.15
CA PRO A 123 4.83 -9.94 3.90
C PRO A 123 5.02 -10.34 2.43
N LYS A 124 3.94 -10.66 1.70
CA LYS A 124 3.98 -11.01 0.27
C LYS A 124 4.37 -9.80 -0.57
N GLU A 125 3.69 -8.68 -0.38
CA GLU A 125 3.93 -7.42 -1.09
C GLU A 125 5.30 -6.85 -0.77
N THR A 126 5.78 -7.07 0.47
CA THR A 126 7.15 -6.72 0.87
C THR A 126 8.19 -7.57 0.15
N GLU A 127 7.95 -8.88 -0.01
CA GLU A 127 8.87 -9.76 -0.74
C GLU A 127 8.89 -9.42 -2.23
N LEU A 128 7.72 -9.19 -2.83
CA LEU A 128 7.60 -8.66 -4.19
C LEU A 128 8.34 -7.34 -4.37
N ALA A 129 8.25 -6.43 -3.40
CA ALA A 129 8.96 -5.15 -3.44
C ALA A 129 10.48 -5.31 -3.40
N LYS A 130 11.02 -6.32 -2.70
CA LYS A 130 12.46 -6.66 -2.75
C LYS A 130 12.86 -7.14 -4.14
N GLN A 131 12.09 -8.05 -4.73
CA GLN A 131 12.32 -8.54 -6.09
C GLN A 131 12.20 -7.40 -7.11
N ALA A 132 11.23 -6.51 -6.94
CA ALA A 132 11.07 -5.31 -7.76
C ALA A 132 12.30 -4.41 -7.71
N ARG A 133 12.89 -4.19 -6.53
CA ARG A 133 14.14 -3.42 -6.38
C ARG A 133 15.29 -4.02 -7.17
N GLU A 134 15.44 -5.34 -7.17
CA GLU A 134 16.47 -6.04 -7.93
C GLU A 134 16.22 -5.93 -9.45
N LEU A 135 14.96 -6.06 -9.87
CA LEU A 135 14.56 -5.88 -11.27
C LEU A 135 14.86 -4.45 -11.74
N LEU A 136 14.52 -3.43 -10.95
CA LEU A 136 14.80 -2.03 -11.27
C LEU A 136 16.30 -1.76 -11.40
N ALA A 137 17.14 -2.37 -10.57
CA ALA A 137 18.58 -2.25 -10.69
C ALA A 137 19.11 -2.84 -12.00
N ARG A 138 18.54 -3.96 -12.46
CA ARG A 138 18.95 -4.67 -13.66
C ARG A 138 18.41 -4.02 -14.94
N GLU A 139 17.11 -3.73 -14.99
CA GLU A 139 16.43 -3.30 -16.22
C GLU A 139 16.40 -1.79 -16.41
N ALA A 140 16.33 -1.03 -15.33
CA ALA A 140 16.30 0.45 -15.38
C ALA A 140 17.59 1.11 -14.90
N GLY A 141 18.59 0.33 -14.44
CA GLY A 141 19.83 0.86 -13.87
C GLY A 141 19.63 1.63 -12.55
N LEU A 142 18.48 1.47 -11.91
CA LEU A 142 18.07 2.21 -10.72
C LEU A 142 18.39 1.44 -9.45
N LYS A 143 19.49 1.82 -8.79
CA LYS A 143 19.86 1.23 -7.49
C LYS A 143 19.19 1.99 -6.35
N LEU A 144 18.32 1.30 -5.63
CA LEU A 144 17.52 1.85 -4.53
C LEU A 144 18.00 1.29 -3.18
N PRO A 145 17.98 2.10 -2.09
CA PRO A 145 18.26 1.63 -0.74
C PRO A 145 17.11 0.73 -0.23
N ASP A 146 17.37 0.00 0.85
CA ASP A 146 16.39 -0.89 1.47
C ASP A 146 15.15 -0.17 2.01
N SER A 147 15.28 1.12 2.35
CA SER A 147 14.17 1.97 2.75
C SER A 147 13.09 2.12 1.67
N GLU A 148 13.45 2.04 0.38
CA GLU A 148 12.48 2.12 -0.72
C GLU A 148 11.65 0.84 -0.92
N VAL A 149 12.07 -0.31 -0.37
CA VAL A 149 11.28 -1.55 -0.40
C VAL A 149 9.90 -1.32 0.20
N VAL A 150 9.83 -0.60 1.32
CA VAL A 150 8.54 -0.30 1.97
C VAL A 150 7.67 0.59 1.09
N ASN A 151 8.25 1.58 0.45
CA ASN A 151 7.51 2.48 -0.43
C ASN A 151 6.97 1.74 -1.67
N ILE A 152 7.75 0.83 -2.27
CA ILE A 152 7.30 -0.02 -3.36
C ILE A 152 6.15 -0.94 -2.89
N ALA A 153 6.30 -1.58 -1.72
CA ALA A 153 5.25 -2.43 -1.15
C ALA A 153 3.94 -1.64 -0.94
N LEU A 154 4.02 -0.40 -0.45
CA LEU A 154 2.86 0.48 -0.30
C LEU A 154 2.15 0.77 -1.63
N HIS A 155 2.90 0.92 -2.74
CA HIS A 155 2.30 1.07 -4.06
C HIS A 155 1.58 -0.20 -4.52
N LEU A 156 2.14 -1.40 -4.25
CA LEU A 156 1.49 -2.68 -4.56
C LEU A 156 0.20 -2.85 -3.76
N ILE A 157 0.27 -2.68 -2.44
CA ILE A 157 -0.90 -2.77 -1.52
C ILE A 157 -2.02 -1.82 -1.95
N ASN A 158 -1.66 -0.57 -2.32
CA ASN A 158 -2.66 0.39 -2.79
C ASN A 158 -3.29 -0.02 -4.12
N ALA A 159 -2.55 -0.71 -4.98
CA ALA A 159 -3.05 -1.15 -6.27
C ALA A 159 -3.97 -2.38 -6.19
N GLU A 160 -3.90 -3.19 -5.12
CA GLU A 160 -4.81 -4.30 -4.84
C GLU A 160 -6.21 -3.83 -4.43
N ALA A 161 -6.32 -2.62 -3.86
CA ALA A 161 -7.61 -2.07 -3.48
C ALA A 161 -8.42 -1.69 -4.74
N GLU A 162 -9.58 -2.29 -4.94
CA GLU A 162 -10.45 -2.04 -6.11
C GLU A 162 -10.75 -0.56 -6.38
N ALA A 163 -10.64 0.29 -5.37
CA ALA A 163 -10.90 1.72 -5.46
C ALA A 163 -9.64 2.59 -5.62
N GLY A 164 -8.43 2.00 -5.58
CA GLY A 164 -7.19 2.80 -5.57
C GLY A 164 -7.16 3.80 -4.40
N ASP A 165 -7.76 3.45 -3.26
CA ASP A 165 -7.92 4.35 -2.14
C ASP A 165 -6.68 4.35 -1.23
N MET A 166 -5.65 5.08 -1.67
CA MET A 166 -4.47 5.43 -0.88
C MET A 166 -4.88 6.00 0.50
N HIS A 167 -6.03 6.68 0.56
CA HIS A 167 -6.52 7.29 1.78
C HIS A 167 -6.87 6.23 2.83
N SER A 168 -7.59 5.17 2.47
CA SER A 168 -7.96 4.08 3.39
C SER A 168 -6.73 3.36 3.95
N MET A 169 -5.75 3.10 3.10
CA MET A 169 -4.50 2.47 3.52
C MET A 169 -3.70 3.37 4.49
N MET A 170 -3.48 4.64 4.11
CA MET A 170 -2.79 5.60 4.97
C MET A 170 -3.52 5.82 6.30
N MET A 171 -4.85 5.79 6.26
CA MET A 171 -5.71 5.84 7.44
C MET A 171 -5.47 4.65 8.37
N THR A 172 -5.41 3.43 7.81
CA THR A 172 -5.14 2.20 8.56
C THR A 172 -3.77 2.25 9.22
N LEU A 173 -2.74 2.60 8.46
CA LEU A 173 -1.36 2.70 8.96
C LEU A 173 -1.21 3.79 10.04
N LYS A 174 -1.87 4.94 9.82
CA LYS A 174 -1.89 6.00 10.83
C LYS A 174 -2.58 5.56 12.11
N ALA A 175 -3.73 4.90 12.00
CA ALA A 175 -4.48 4.39 13.15
C ALA A 175 -3.66 3.36 13.95
N LEU A 176 -2.93 2.46 13.28
CA LEU A 176 -2.01 1.51 13.93
C LEU A 176 -0.91 2.23 14.70
N SER A 177 -0.22 3.19 14.06
CA SER A 177 0.86 3.96 14.68
C SER A 177 0.38 4.79 15.88
N ASP A 178 -0.79 5.43 15.77
CA ASP A 178 -1.36 6.22 16.86
C ASP A 178 -1.77 5.34 18.04
N VAL A 179 -2.31 4.13 17.78
CA VAL A 179 -2.66 3.15 18.83
C VAL A 179 -1.42 2.62 19.53
N ASP A 180 -0.32 2.35 18.81
CA ASP A 180 0.96 1.97 19.44
C ASP A 180 1.41 3.05 20.43
N GLY A 181 1.38 4.31 20.05
CA GLY A 181 1.70 5.42 20.95
C GLY A 181 0.77 5.55 22.16
N ILE A 182 -0.53 5.23 21.99
CA ILE A 182 -1.48 5.17 23.11
C ILE A 182 -1.11 4.06 24.08
N VAL A 183 -0.81 2.86 23.57
CA VAL A 183 -0.43 1.70 24.38
C VAL A 183 0.84 1.98 25.16
N GLU A 184 1.90 2.47 24.49
CA GLU A 184 3.17 2.80 25.15
C GLU A 184 2.99 3.84 26.26
N LYS A 185 2.19 4.88 26.00
CA LYS A 185 1.92 5.93 26.97
C LYS A 185 1.09 5.44 28.16
N GLN A 186 0.02 4.67 27.91
CA GLN A 186 -0.91 4.21 28.96
C GLN A 186 -0.30 3.18 29.87
N LEU A 187 0.56 2.32 29.32
CA LEU A 187 1.18 1.22 30.05
C LEU A 187 2.59 1.57 30.56
N ALA A 188 3.15 2.72 30.14
CA ALA A 188 4.54 3.14 30.43
C ALA A 188 5.58 2.10 29.97
N ILE A 189 5.36 1.47 28.81
CA ILE A 189 6.24 0.45 28.21
C ILE A 189 6.74 0.93 26.83
N THR A 190 7.81 0.29 26.36
CA THR A 190 8.21 0.36 24.94
C THR A 190 7.79 -0.94 24.26
N LEU A 191 7.03 -0.85 23.18
CA LEU A 191 6.57 -2.01 22.45
C LEU A 191 7.71 -2.71 21.74
N ASN A 192 7.94 -3.98 22.06
CA ASN A 192 8.83 -4.82 21.28
C ASN A 192 8.08 -5.32 20.02
N LYS A 193 8.26 -4.58 18.92
CA LYS A 193 7.57 -4.86 17.65
C LYS A 193 7.97 -6.19 17.03
N GLU A 194 9.15 -6.75 17.37
CA GLU A 194 9.61 -8.08 16.95
C GLU A 194 8.98 -9.23 17.73
N SER A 195 8.21 -8.94 18.78
CA SER A 195 7.62 -9.95 19.63
C SER A 195 6.39 -10.60 18.97
N PHE A 196 6.19 -11.88 19.26
CA PHE A 196 5.00 -12.62 18.84
C PHE A 196 3.69 -12.04 19.43
N SER A 197 3.75 -11.43 20.62
CA SER A 197 2.61 -10.77 21.25
C SER A 197 2.22 -9.52 20.49
N TYR A 198 3.19 -8.71 20.05
CA TYR A 198 2.94 -7.55 19.22
C TYR A 198 2.38 -7.93 17.84
N SER A 199 2.94 -8.93 17.16
CA SER A 199 2.43 -9.42 15.89
C SER A 199 0.94 -9.81 15.97
N ARG A 200 0.53 -10.47 17.06
CA ARG A 200 -0.88 -10.81 17.28
C ARG A 200 -1.73 -9.57 17.54
N PHE A 201 -1.25 -8.66 18.37
CA PHE A 201 -1.94 -7.42 18.67
C PHE A 201 -2.17 -6.59 17.40
N SER A 202 -1.13 -6.35 16.61
CA SER A 202 -1.22 -5.55 15.39
C SER A 202 -2.12 -6.19 14.33
N MET A 203 -2.10 -7.53 14.18
CA MET A 203 -3.01 -8.26 13.29
C MET A 203 -4.48 -8.06 13.71
N HIS A 204 -4.81 -8.23 14.99
CA HIS A 204 -6.17 -8.05 15.48
C HIS A 204 -6.63 -6.60 15.39
N LEU A 205 -5.73 -5.65 15.68
CA LEU A 205 -5.99 -4.23 15.53
C LEU A 205 -6.29 -3.87 14.07
N ARG A 206 -5.55 -4.44 13.11
CA ARG A 206 -5.83 -4.28 11.67
C ARG A 206 -7.23 -4.78 11.31
N TYR A 207 -7.63 -5.97 11.76
CA TYR A 207 -8.99 -6.48 11.51
C TYR A 207 -10.07 -5.58 12.10
N LEU A 208 -9.82 -5.04 13.30
CA LEU A 208 -10.73 -4.08 13.92
C LEU A 208 -10.86 -2.81 13.07
N ILE A 209 -9.74 -2.20 12.67
CA ILE A 209 -9.70 -0.98 11.85
C ILE A 209 -10.39 -1.18 10.49
N GLN A 210 -10.24 -2.34 9.85
CA GLN A 210 -10.90 -2.64 8.58
C GLN A 210 -12.43 -2.81 8.72
N ARG A 211 -12.90 -3.29 9.87
CA ARG A 211 -14.30 -3.58 10.13
C ARG A 211 -15.09 -2.38 10.64
N LEU A 212 -14.50 -1.56 11.51
CA LEU A 212 -15.18 -0.43 12.16
C LEU A 212 -15.85 0.54 11.17
N PRO A 213 -15.24 0.92 10.02
CA PRO A 213 -15.89 1.80 9.06
C PRO A 213 -17.18 1.23 8.44
N SER A 214 -17.29 -0.09 8.35
CA SER A 214 -18.47 -0.76 7.76
C SER A 214 -19.65 -0.88 8.73
N GLY A 215 -19.50 -0.46 9.99
CA GLY A 215 -20.51 -0.60 11.02
C GLY A 215 -20.86 -2.06 11.38
N ARG A 216 -20.11 -3.03 10.87
CA ARG A 216 -20.29 -4.46 11.19
C ARG A 216 -19.74 -4.73 12.58
N GLN A 217 -20.63 -4.76 13.57
CA GLN A 217 -20.28 -5.14 14.95
C GLN A 217 -20.34 -6.66 15.11
N VAL A 218 -19.49 -7.20 15.99
CA VAL A 218 -19.61 -8.60 16.43
C VAL A 218 -20.84 -8.71 17.30
N GLU A 219 -21.61 -9.79 17.19
CA GLU A 219 -22.81 -10.01 18.00
C GLU A 219 -22.45 -10.08 19.49
N GLU A 220 -23.22 -9.40 20.33
CA GLU A 220 -23.02 -9.33 21.79
C GLU A 220 -23.17 -10.70 22.46
N ARG A 221 -22.07 -11.43 22.59
CA ARG A 221 -22.03 -12.73 23.31
C ARG A 221 -21.30 -12.68 24.65
N ILE A 222 -20.67 -11.54 25.03
CA ILE A 222 -19.68 -11.50 26.12
C ILE A 222 -20.01 -10.48 27.23
N SER A 223 -21.28 -10.10 27.40
CA SER A 223 -21.70 -9.01 28.32
C SER A 223 -21.26 -9.17 29.80
N GLY A 224 -20.99 -10.38 30.28
CA GLY A 224 -20.48 -10.62 31.63
C GLY A 224 -18.96 -10.53 31.77
N MET A 225 -18.23 -10.76 30.71
CA MET A 225 -16.76 -10.87 30.71
C MET A 225 -16.08 -9.51 30.89
N LEU A 226 -16.63 -8.45 30.33
CA LEU A 226 -16.08 -7.10 30.45
C LEU A 226 -16.03 -6.64 31.91
N THR A 227 -17.08 -6.90 32.69
CA THR A 227 -17.15 -6.51 34.11
C THR A 227 -16.06 -7.20 34.91
N GLN A 228 -15.83 -8.49 34.67
CA GLN A 228 -14.78 -9.26 35.35
C GLN A 228 -13.39 -8.76 34.90
N MET A 229 -13.12 -8.65 33.61
CA MET A 229 -11.82 -8.22 33.10
C MET A 229 -11.46 -6.79 33.53
N ARG A 230 -12.43 -5.89 33.61
CA ARG A 230 -12.22 -4.54 34.12
C ARG A 230 -11.74 -4.54 35.57
N ARG A 231 -12.23 -5.49 36.38
CA ARG A 231 -11.81 -5.64 37.79
C ARG A 231 -10.41 -6.23 37.90
N ASP A 232 -10.14 -7.28 37.11
CA ASP A 232 -8.92 -8.06 37.19
C ASP A 232 -7.73 -7.36 36.47
N TYR A 233 -8.01 -6.59 35.40
CA TYR A 233 -7.02 -5.90 34.56
C TYR A 233 -7.36 -4.42 34.31
N PRO A 234 -7.37 -3.58 35.36
CA PRO A 234 -7.84 -2.19 35.29
C PRO A 234 -6.99 -1.32 34.32
N GLN A 235 -5.68 -1.55 34.25
CA GLN A 235 -4.79 -0.82 33.34
C GLN A 235 -5.07 -1.16 31.85
N ALA A 236 -5.24 -2.45 31.54
CA ALA A 236 -5.59 -2.88 30.19
C ALA A 236 -6.96 -2.33 29.78
N TYR A 237 -7.93 -2.26 30.72
CA TYR A 237 -9.22 -1.63 30.46
C TYR A 237 -9.08 -0.13 30.14
N GLN A 238 -8.30 0.62 30.93
CA GLN A 238 -8.07 2.06 30.67
C GLN A 238 -7.40 2.27 29.32
N CYS A 239 -6.43 1.44 28.97
CA CYS A 239 -5.76 1.49 27.69
C CYS A 239 -6.72 1.18 26.51
N ALA A 240 -7.51 0.12 26.61
CA ALA A 240 -8.52 -0.24 25.61
C ALA A 240 -9.57 0.87 25.43
N ARG A 241 -10.00 1.51 26.53
CA ARG A 241 -10.92 2.67 26.47
C ARG A 241 -10.27 3.88 25.79
N ALA A 242 -9.00 4.17 26.08
CA ALA A 242 -8.27 5.25 25.42
C ALA A 242 -8.17 5.03 23.89
N ILE A 243 -7.96 3.77 23.45
CA ILE A 243 -7.98 3.40 22.03
C ILE A 243 -9.38 3.62 21.43
N ALA A 244 -10.44 3.18 22.10
CA ALA A 244 -11.80 3.38 21.62
C ALA A 244 -12.20 4.86 21.56
N ASP A 245 -11.78 5.67 22.53
CA ASP A 245 -12.01 7.11 22.55
C ASP A 245 -11.23 7.81 21.41
N TYR A 246 -10.01 7.36 21.11
CA TYR A 246 -9.25 7.83 19.95
C TYR A 246 -9.99 7.51 18.65
N PHE A 247 -10.44 6.27 18.44
CA PHE A 247 -11.18 5.88 17.24
C PHE A 247 -12.45 6.71 17.06
N ARG A 248 -13.18 6.97 18.14
CA ARG A 248 -14.37 7.81 18.12
C ARG A 248 -14.05 9.27 17.77
N ALA A 249 -13.01 9.83 18.38
CA ALA A 249 -12.63 11.23 18.19
C ALA A 249 -12.01 11.50 16.80
N ALA A 250 -11.12 10.61 16.34
CA ALA A 250 -10.38 10.81 15.09
C ALA A 250 -11.18 10.38 13.85
N TRP A 251 -11.99 9.34 13.96
CA TRP A 251 -12.58 8.64 12.81
C TRP A 251 -14.10 8.44 12.91
N ASN A 252 -14.74 8.86 14.03
CA ASN A 252 -16.14 8.59 14.33
C ASN A 252 -16.49 7.08 14.35
N TRP A 253 -15.53 6.22 14.66
CA TRP A 253 -15.73 4.78 14.79
C TRP A 253 -16.11 4.43 16.22
N GLN A 254 -17.05 3.51 16.38
CA GLN A 254 -17.55 3.08 17.67
C GLN A 254 -17.11 1.65 17.96
N CYS A 255 -16.43 1.44 19.08
CA CYS A 255 -16.10 0.13 19.62
C CYS A 255 -17.20 -0.29 20.63
N ASN A 256 -17.73 -1.47 20.46
CA ASN A 256 -18.63 -2.09 21.42
C ASN A 256 -17.87 -2.79 22.56
N ASP A 257 -18.59 -3.35 23.53
CA ASP A 257 -17.98 -4.00 24.69
C ASP A 257 -17.15 -5.24 24.34
N GLU A 258 -17.51 -5.97 23.28
CA GLU A 258 -16.73 -7.12 22.80
C GLU A 258 -15.38 -6.68 22.23
N GLU A 259 -15.36 -5.59 21.49
CA GLU A 259 -14.13 -5.03 20.93
C GLU A 259 -13.20 -4.51 22.04
N ILE A 260 -13.78 -3.93 23.09
CA ILE A 260 -13.01 -3.55 24.31
C ILE A 260 -12.38 -4.78 24.96
N VAL A 261 -13.17 -5.85 25.16
CA VAL A 261 -12.64 -7.11 25.74
C VAL A 261 -11.54 -7.68 24.86
N TYR A 262 -11.72 -7.67 23.56
CA TYR A 262 -10.71 -8.14 22.60
C TYR A 262 -9.40 -7.36 22.69
N LEU A 263 -9.49 -6.03 22.71
CA LEU A 263 -8.32 -5.16 22.92
C LEU A 263 -7.63 -5.47 24.25
N MET A 264 -8.40 -5.61 25.34
CA MET A 264 -7.86 -5.92 26.66
C MET A 264 -7.06 -7.22 26.67
N LEU A 265 -7.56 -8.30 26.03
CA LEU A 265 -6.86 -9.58 25.96
C LEU A 265 -5.48 -9.47 25.30
N HIS A 266 -5.36 -8.64 24.28
CA HIS A 266 -4.08 -8.45 23.60
C HIS A 266 -3.15 -7.51 24.37
N ILE A 267 -3.70 -6.45 24.96
CA ILE A 267 -2.96 -5.49 25.78
C ILE A 267 -2.36 -6.17 27.01
N THR A 268 -3.12 -7.03 27.70
CA THR A 268 -2.60 -7.79 28.86
C THR A 268 -1.37 -8.64 28.48
N ARG A 269 -1.39 -9.28 27.31
CA ARG A 269 -0.24 -10.07 26.83
C ARG A 269 0.98 -9.24 26.46
N LEU A 270 0.79 -7.98 26.08
CA LEU A 270 1.90 -7.06 25.85
C LEU A 270 2.57 -6.65 27.17
N GLN A 271 1.81 -6.51 28.25
CA GLN A 271 2.34 -6.22 29.60
C GLN A 271 3.15 -7.38 30.17
N GLU A 272 2.58 -8.61 30.17
CA GLU A 272 3.21 -9.80 30.80
C GLU A 272 4.60 -10.14 30.22
N LYS A 273 4.89 -9.78 28.97
CA LYS A 273 6.18 -10.07 28.31
C LYS A 273 7.21 -8.93 28.38
N ASN A 274 6.82 -7.77 28.85
CA ASN A 274 7.76 -6.69 29.14
C ASN A 274 8.30 -6.73 30.57
N GLU A 275 7.70 -7.56 31.43
CA GLU A 275 8.16 -7.77 32.82
C GLU A 275 9.11 -8.98 32.95
N ALA A 276 9.36 -9.74 31.89
CA ALA A 276 10.26 -10.89 31.82
C ALA A 276 11.49 -10.60 30.95
#